data_fc3a7cbbf9ed34c6969706d4dc8f4e48
#
_entry.id   fc3a7cbbf9ed34c6969706d4dc8f4e48
#
_cell.length_a   1.000
_cell.length_b   1.000
_cell.length_c   1.000
_cell.angle_alpha   90.00
_cell.angle_beta   90.00
_cell.angle_gamma   90.00
#
_symmetry.space_group_name_H-M   'P 1'
#
loop_
_entity.id
_entity.type
_entity.pdbx_description
1 polymer ?
#
loop_
_entity_poly.entity_id
_entity_poly.type
_entity_poly.pdbx_seq_one_letter_code
_entity_poly.pdbx_strand_id
1 'polypeptide(L)'
;MGDMTDLFPTDVYATRLARAAELCREQGLAGLVIGTGPELAYLTGSWLSSHERLTALVVPVEGRPVLLAPETDIGDLALSALPHLDVLISGWVDGDDAHARAVAVLDDGPVALGSSLTTLHVLRLQELLDAPTLPAATTLKELFMRKDEAEIEQLALAAAAIDRVQERVPSLLREGRTENQVAADLQALILKEHDVVDFVIVGSGPNGANPHHSHSARVLETVSSY
;
A
#
# COMPACT_ATOMS: atom_id res chain seq x y z
N MET A 1 18.25 1.30 9.66
CA MET A 1 17.09 0.53 9.18
C MET A 1 16.08 0.65 10.31
N GLY A 2 15.20 1.66 10.22
CA GLY A 2 14.15 1.87 11.20
C GLY A 2 13.23 0.66 11.17
N ASP A 3 12.82 0.23 12.34
CA ASP A 3 11.88 -0.87 12.51
C ASP A 3 10.52 -0.41 11.97
N MET A 4 10.17 -0.79 10.73
CA MET A 4 8.88 -0.46 10.10
C MET A 4 7.73 -1.32 10.65
N THR A 5 7.93 -1.99 11.79
CA THR A 5 7.11 -3.09 12.21
C THR A 5 5.80 -2.72 12.85
N ASP A 6 5.58 -1.53 13.37
CA ASP A 6 4.28 -1.18 13.97
C ASP A 6 4.01 0.33 13.90
N LEU A 7 3.58 0.79 12.72
CA LEU A 7 3.12 2.19 12.57
C LEU A 7 1.88 2.48 13.42
N PHE A 8 1.03 1.48 13.63
CA PHE A 8 -0.18 1.60 14.43
C PHE A 8 -0.29 0.48 15.48
N PRO A 9 -0.96 0.72 16.61
CA PRO A 9 -1.33 -0.32 17.56
C PRO A 9 -2.17 -1.43 16.92
N THR A 10 -2.05 -2.67 17.43
CA THR A 10 -2.75 -3.85 16.88
C THR A 10 -4.27 -3.70 16.84
N ASP A 11 -4.86 -2.99 17.80
CA ASP A 11 -6.29 -2.73 17.88
C ASP A 11 -6.82 -1.87 16.72
N VAL A 12 -5.99 -1.00 16.14
CA VAL A 12 -6.33 -0.24 14.93
C VAL A 12 -6.58 -1.20 13.77
N TYR A 13 -5.67 -2.16 13.56
CA TYR A 13 -5.83 -3.16 12.49
C TYR A 13 -7.00 -4.11 12.76
N ALA A 14 -7.20 -4.52 14.01
CA ALA A 14 -8.35 -5.34 14.39
C ALA A 14 -9.68 -4.61 14.10
N THR A 15 -9.76 -3.33 14.40
CA THR A 15 -10.93 -2.49 14.10
C THR A 15 -11.16 -2.38 12.59
N ARG A 16 -10.10 -2.19 11.80
CA ARG A 16 -10.20 -2.10 10.34
C ARG A 16 -10.67 -3.40 9.72
N LEU A 17 -10.19 -4.55 10.19
CA LEU A 17 -10.63 -5.88 9.73
C LEU A 17 -12.11 -6.11 10.06
N ALA A 18 -12.53 -5.81 11.29
CA ALA A 18 -13.92 -5.94 11.70
C ALA A 18 -14.84 -5.04 10.85
N ARG A 19 -14.44 -3.79 10.62
CA ARG A 19 -15.21 -2.87 9.77
C ARG A 19 -15.25 -3.30 8.31
N ALA A 20 -14.18 -3.89 7.78
CA ALA A 20 -14.15 -4.44 6.43
C ALA A 20 -15.16 -5.59 6.26
N ALA A 21 -15.25 -6.51 7.22
CA ALA A 21 -16.26 -7.57 7.22
C ALA A 21 -17.69 -7.02 7.33
N GLU A 22 -17.90 -6.01 8.18
CA GLU A 22 -19.20 -5.34 8.31
C GLU A 22 -19.62 -4.64 7.01
N LEU A 23 -18.72 -3.94 6.32
CA LEU A 23 -18.98 -3.33 5.02
C LEU A 23 -19.35 -4.37 3.96
N CYS A 24 -18.74 -5.55 3.99
CA CYS A 24 -19.14 -6.65 3.13
C CYS A 24 -20.58 -7.09 3.45
N ARG A 25 -20.92 -7.26 4.71
CA ARG A 25 -22.26 -7.64 5.15
C ARG A 25 -23.32 -6.60 4.72
N GLU A 26 -23.03 -5.31 4.93
CA GLU A 26 -23.92 -4.21 4.52
C GLU A 26 -24.16 -4.18 3.01
N GLN A 27 -23.20 -4.63 2.21
CA GLN A 27 -23.25 -4.66 0.74
C GLN A 27 -23.73 -6.01 0.18
N GLY A 28 -24.03 -6.97 1.02
CA GLY A 28 -24.52 -8.30 0.60
C GLY A 28 -23.42 -9.13 -0.09
N LEU A 29 -22.17 -8.94 0.29
CA LEU A 29 -21.02 -9.71 -0.21
C LEU A 29 -20.75 -10.92 0.67
N ALA A 30 -20.13 -11.97 0.12
CA ALA A 30 -19.58 -13.09 0.88
C ALA A 30 -18.28 -12.71 1.61
N GLY A 31 -17.54 -11.74 1.09
CA GLY A 31 -16.32 -11.24 1.70
C GLY A 31 -15.37 -10.55 0.71
N LEU A 32 -14.11 -10.44 1.15
CA LEU A 32 -13.02 -9.82 0.42
C LEU A 32 -11.90 -10.83 0.17
N VAL A 33 -11.21 -10.72 -0.96
CA VAL A 33 -9.90 -11.35 -1.20
C VAL A 33 -8.91 -10.25 -1.57
N ILE A 34 -7.96 -9.96 -0.68
CA ILE A 34 -7.01 -8.86 -0.80
C ILE A 34 -5.61 -9.44 -1.05
N GLY A 35 -4.98 -9.05 -2.17
CA GLY A 35 -3.59 -9.38 -2.47
C GLY A 35 -2.58 -8.53 -1.70
N THR A 36 -1.30 -8.79 -1.90
CA THR A 36 -0.20 -7.98 -1.33
C THR A 36 -0.25 -6.54 -1.83
N GLY A 37 0.16 -5.59 -1.00
CA GLY A 37 0.19 -4.17 -1.34
C GLY A 37 -0.54 -3.28 -0.33
N PRO A 38 -0.91 -2.04 -0.72
CA PRO A 38 -1.44 -1.04 0.21
C PRO A 38 -2.70 -1.47 0.96
N GLU A 39 -3.60 -2.21 0.32
CA GLU A 39 -4.83 -2.71 0.96
C GLU A 39 -4.50 -3.72 2.08
N LEU A 40 -3.56 -4.64 1.83
CA LEU A 40 -3.09 -5.58 2.84
C LEU A 40 -2.39 -4.86 3.99
N ALA A 41 -1.49 -3.92 3.67
CA ALA A 41 -0.79 -3.13 4.66
C ALA A 41 -1.74 -2.32 5.54
N TYR A 42 -2.77 -1.72 4.96
CA TYR A 42 -3.80 -1.00 5.69
C TYR A 42 -4.57 -1.87 6.69
N LEU A 43 -4.88 -3.10 6.29
CA LEU A 43 -5.68 -4.03 7.11
C LEU A 43 -4.85 -4.81 8.13
N THR A 44 -3.53 -4.95 7.92
CA THR A 44 -2.70 -5.89 8.71
C THR A 44 -1.33 -5.37 9.11
N GLY A 45 -0.91 -4.22 8.60
CA GLY A 45 0.46 -3.71 8.77
C GLY A 45 1.51 -4.45 7.92
N SER A 46 1.12 -5.45 7.12
CA SER A 46 2.06 -6.24 6.32
C SER A 46 2.33 -5.62 4.96
N TRP A 47 3.59 -5.28 4.71
CA TRP A 47 4.11 -4.89 3.40
C TRP A 47 4.78 -6.05 2.65
N LEU A 48 4.43 -7.29 3.01
CA LEU A 48 4.91 -8.45 2.27
C LEU A 48 4.60 -8.27 0.78
N SER A 49 5.59 -8.53 -0.07
CA SER A 49 5.44 -8.53 -1.52
C SER A 49 5.37 -9.96 -2.05
N SER A 50 4.55 -10.18 -3.05
CA SER A 50 4.43 -11.44 -3.77
C SER A 50 4.37 -11.13 -5.26
N HIS A 51 4.87 -12.05 -6.08
CA HIS A 51 4.89 -11.90 -7.53
C HIS A 51 3.88 -12.85 -8.20
N GLU A 52 4.31 -14.07 -8.53
CA GLU A 52 3.48 -15.07 -9.22
C GLU A 52 2.71 -15.98 -8.25
N ARG A 53 3.16 -16.08 -6.98
CA ARG A 53 2.53 -16.92 -5.96
C ARG A 53 1.44 -16.16 -5.23
N LEU A 54 0.30 -16.79 -4.99
CA LEU A 54 -0.79 -16.16 -4.28
C LEU A 54 -0.45 -15.95 -2.81
N THR A 55 -0.35 -14.69 -2.41
CA THR A 55 -0.50 -14.26 -1.02
C THR A 55 -1.77 -13.43 -0.93
N ALA A 56 -2.72 -13.87 -0.13
CA ALA A 56 -4.01 -13.21 -0.04
C ALA A 56 -4.60 -13.26 1.37
N LEU A 57 -5.11 -12.12 1.83
CA LEU A 57 -5.99 -12.01 2.98
C LEU A 57 -7.42 -12.21 2.51
N VAL A 58 -8.08 -13.24 3.02
CA VAL A 58 -9.51 -13.50 2.83
C VAL A 58 -10.23 -13.04 4.07
N VAL A 59 -11.15 -12.09 3.92
CA VAL A 59 -12.00 -11.59 5.00
C VAL A 59 -13.44 -12.01 4.71
N PRO A 60 -13.91 -13.12 5.29
CA PRO A 60 -15.30 -13.54 5.14
C PRO A 60 -16.23 -12.63 5.94
N VAL A 61 -17.51 -12.58 5.58
CA VAL A 61 -18.54 -11.86 6.37
C VAL A 61 -18.76 -12.50 7.72
N GLU A 62 -18.75 -13.81 7.77
CA GLU A 62 -18.85 -14.60 9.00
C GLU A 62 -17.59 -15.44 9.19
N GLY A 63 -17.14 -15.53 10.42
CA GLY A 63 -15.96 -16.32 10.76
C GLY A 63 -14.67 -15.51 10.86
N ARG A 64 -13.56 -16.23 10.86
CA ARG A 64 -12.23 -15.68 11.10
C ARG A 64 -11.54 -15.36 9.77
N PRO A 65 -10.93 -14.17 9.60
CA PRO A 65 -10.10 -13.90 8.43
C PRO A 65 -8.95 -14.90 8.32
N VAL A 66 -8.58 -15.21 7.07
CA VAL A 66 -7.49 -16.13 6.75
C VAL A 66 -6.47 -15.44 5.87
N LEU A 67 -5.21 -15.45 6.26
CA LEU A 67 -4.11 -15.09 5.38
C LEU A 67 -3.50 -16.37 4.81
N LEU A 68 -3.57 -16.49 3.49
CA LEU A 68 -2.90 -17.53 2.72
C LEU A 68 -1.57 -16.98 2.20
N ALA A 69 -0.49 -17.70 2.41
CA ALA A 69 0.83 -17.34 1.87
C ALA A 69 1.64 -18.60 1.53
N PRO A 70 2.59 -18.53 0.58
CA PRO A 70 3.57 -19.59 0.44
C PRO A 70 4.25 -19.88 1.79
N GLU A 71 4.48 -21.14 2.11
CA GLU A 71 5.06 -21.52 3.40
C GLU A 71 6.46 -20.91 3.61
N THR A 72 7.17 -20.67 2.52
CA THR A 72 8.47 -19.98 2.51
C THR A 72 8.41 -18.53 3.00
N ASP A 73 7.25 -17.87 2.87
CA ASP A 73 7.09 -16.43 3.08
C ASP A 73 6.42 -16.12 4.44
N ILE A 74 5.94 -17.17 5.15
CA ILE A 74 5.26 -17.00 6.44
C ILE A 74 6.17 -16.32 7.48
N GLY A 75 7.48 -16.58 7.43
CA GLY A 75 8.44 -15.97 8.36
C GLY A 75 8.44 -14.43 8.30
N ASP A 76 8.22 -13.87 7.13
CA ASP A 76 8.23 -12.41 6.91
C ASP A 76 6.97 -11.71 7.49
N LEU A 77 5.89 -12.48 7.71
CA LEU A 77 4.68 -11.97 8.34
C LEU A 77 4.89 -11.57 9.80
N ALA A 78 5.94 -12.09 10.45
CA ALA A 78 6.32 -11.71 11.82
C ALA A 78 6.68 -10.21 11.93
N LEU A 79 6.99 -9.55 10.81
CA LEU A 79 7.30 -8.13 10.74
C LEU A 79 6.06 -7.22 10.60
N SER A 80 4.89 -7.72 10.99
CA SER A 80 3.60 -7.02 10.87
C SER A 80 2.74 -7.23 12.12
N ALA A 81 1.54 -6.65 12.14
CA ALA A 81 0.58 -6.89 13.23
C ALA A 81 -0.08 -8.29 13.17
N LEU A 82 0.06 -9.03 12.07
CA LEU A 82 -0.62 -10.31 11.84
C LEU A 82 -0.46 -11.34 12.97
N PRO A 83 0.74 -11.53 13.59
CA PRO A 83 0.89 -12.48 14.70
C PRO A 83 0.04 -12.15 15.94
N HIS A 84 -0.42 -10.91 16.04
CA HIS A 84 -1.19 -10.39 17.18
C HIS A 84 -2.67 -10.15 16.85
N LEU A 85 -3.08 -10.39 15.60
CA LEU A 85 -4.45 -10.28 15.12
C LEU A 85 -5.18 -11.62 15.17
N ASP A 86 -6.50 -11.58 15.30
CA ASP A 86 -7.32 -12.77 15.15
C ASP A 86 -7.48 -13.15 13.66
N VAL A 87 -6.37 -13.47 13.02
CA VAL A 87 -6.26 -13.92 11.63
C VAL A 87 -5.61 -15.30 11.62
N LEU A 88 -6.20 -16.24 10.91
CA LEU A 88 -5.59 -17.55 10.71
C LEU A 88 -4.53 -17.45 9.60
N ILE A 89 -3.28 -17.72 9.91
CA ILE A 89 -2.21 -17.84 8.91
C ILE A 89 -2.18 -19.27 8.39
N SER A 90 -2.34 -19.44 7.08
CA SER A 90 -2.39 -20.75 6.40
C SER A 90 -1.34 -20.81 5.29
N GLY A 91 -0.26 -21.55 5.55
CA GLY A 91 0.78 -21.84 4.57
C GLY A 91 0.30 -22.79 3.47
N TRP A 92 0.87 -22.64 2.27
CA TRP A 92 0.68 -23.56 1.17
C TRP A 92 2.01 -23.83 0.45
N VAL A 93 2.12 -24.98 -0.22
CA VAL A 93 3.31 -25.42 -0.96
C VAL A 93 3.00 -25.64 -2.43
N ASP A 94 4.04 -25.73 -3.26
CA ASP A 94 3.87 -26.01 -4.69
C ASP A 94 3.14 -27.33 -4.91
N GLY A 95 2.07 -27.28 -5.70
CA GLY A 95 1.13 -28.40 -5.90
C GLY A 95 -0.22 -28.20 -5.22
N ASP A 96 -0.31 -27.33 -4.20
CA ASP A 96 -1.59 -26.93 -3.62
C ASP A 96 -2.32 -25.94 -4.55
N ASP A 97 -3.65 -26.02 -4.57
CA ASP A 97 -4.48 -24.97 -5.19
C ASP A 97 -4.81 -23.88 -4.15
N ALA A 98 -3.91 -22.91 -4.03
CA ALA A 98 -4.07 -21.79 -3.10
C ALA A 98 -5.33 -20.96 -3.38
N HIS A 99 -5.76 -20.84 -4.64
CA HIS A 99 -6.97 -20.12 -5.00
C HIS A 99 -8.23 -20.87 -4.54
N ALA A 100 -8.27 -22.18 -4.72
CA ALA A 100 -9.37 -22.99 -4.21
C ALA A 100 -9.45 -22.92 -2.67
N ARG A 101 -8.29 -22.88 -1.98
CA ARG A 101 -8.24 -22.70 -0.52
C ARG A 101 -8.74 -21.31 -0.11
N ALA A 102 -8.46 -20.27 -0.89
CA ALA A 102 -8.99 -18.92 -0.64
C ALA A 102 -10.50 -18.86 -0.78
N VAL A 103 -11.05 -19.45 -1.84
CA VAL A 103 -12.51 -19.49 -2.09
C VAL A 103 -13.22 -20.33 -1.03
N ALA A 104 -12.62 -21.41 -0.55
CA ALA A 104 -13.23 -22.26 0.48
C ALA A 104 -13.42 -21.58 1.86
N VAL A 105 -12.85 -20.39 2.07
CA VAL A 105 -13.06 -19.58 3.28
C VAL A 105 -14.35 -18.77 3.21
N LEU A 106 -14.88 -18.55 1.99
CA LEU A 106 -16.03 -17.68 1.72
C LEU A 106 -17.32 -18.50 1.63
N ASP A 107 -18.41 -17.91 2.07
CA ASP A 107 -19.75 -18.42 1.79
C ASP A 107 -20.14 -18.11 0.32
N ASP A 108 -21.29 -18.66 -0.13
CA ASP A 108 -21.84 -18.36 -1.44
C ASP A 108 -22.24 -16.88 -1.54
N GLY A 109 -21.88 -16.24 -2.62
CA GLY A 109 -22.25 -14.86 -2.88
C GLY A 109 -21.18 -14.01 -3.60
N PRO A 110 -21.49 -12.77 -3.94
CA PRO A 110 -20.55 -11.86 -4.58
C PRO A 110 -19.32 -11.60 -3.70
N VAL A 111 -18.13 -11.51 -4.33
CA VAL A 111 -16.85 -11.33 -3.65
C VAL A 111 -16.15 -10.08 -4.15
N ALA A 112 -15.61 -9.28 -3.24
CA ALA A 112 -14.79 -8.15 -3.61
C ALA A 112 -13.30 -8.53 -3.68
N LEU A 113 -12.65 -8.17 -4.79
CA LEU A 113 -11.26 -8.50 -5.09
C LEU A 113 -10.36 -7.27 -4.99
N GLY A 114 -9.24 -7.41 -4.31
CA GLY A 114 -8.24 -6.34 -4.10
C GLY A 114 -7.57 -5.89 -5.40
N SER A 115 -7.23 -4.61 -5.45
CA SER A 115 -6.66 -3.96 -6.64
C SER A 115 -5.24 -4.44 -6.98
N SER A 116 -4.53 -4.99 -6.02
CA SER A 116 -3.16 -5.50 -6.18
C SER A 116 -3.07 -6.94 -6.66
N LEU A 117 -4.20 -7.65 -6.76
CA LEU A 117 -4.22 -8.99 -7.33
C LEU A 117 -3.85 -8.92 -8.83
N THR A 118 -2.93 -9.76 -9.26
CA THR A 118 -2.59 -9.85 -10.68
C THR A 118 -3.78 -10.36 -11.49
N THR A 119 -3.83 -10.06 -12.77
CA THR A 119 -4.89 -10.57 -13.66
C THR A 119 -4.98 -12.11 -13.59
N LEU A 120 -3.87 -12.80 -13.46
CA LEU A 120 -3.86 -14.26 -13.32
C LEU A 120 -4.63 -14.71 -12.08
N HIS A 121 -4.38 -14.10 -10.93
CA HIS A 121 -5.09 -14.41 -9.70
C HIS A 121 -6.58 -14.09 -9.80
N VAL A 122 -6.92 -12.93 -10.36
CA VAL A 122 -8.33 -12.53 -10.55
C VAL A 122 -9.08 -13.53 -11.41
N LEU A 123 -8.54 -13.90 -12.59
CA LEU A 123 -9.19 -14.85 -13.48
C LEU A 123 -9.36 -16.23 -12.83
N ARG A 124 -8.33 -16.71 -12.12
CA ARG A 124 -8.41 -17.99 -11.43
C ARG A 124 -9.43 -17.99 -10.30
N LEU A 125 -9.51 -16.91 -9.51
CA LEU A 125 -10.55 -16.76 -8.49
C LEU A 125 -11.94 -16.73 -9.12
N GLN A 126 -12.12 -16.00 -10.22
CA GLN A 126 -13.40 -15.93 -10.96
C GLN A 126 -13.83 -17.28 -11.54
N GLU A 127 -12.88 -18.12 -11.97
CA GLU A 127 -13.20 -19.50 -12.43
C GLU A 127 -13.72 -20.39 -11.28
N LEU A 128 -13.28 -20.14 -10.04
CA LEU A 128 -13.65 -20.93 -8.88
C LEU A 128 -14.89 -20.40 -8.15
N LEU A 129 -15.17 -19.12 -8.28
CA LEU A 129 -16.33 -18.46 -7.67
C LEU A 129 -17.54 -18.60 -8.61
N ASP A 130 -18.64 -19.18 -8.14
CA ASP A 130 -19.92 -19.20 -8.86
C ASP A 130 -20.76 -17.95 -8.51
N ALA A 131 -20.10 -16.77 -8.53
CA ALA A 131 -20.72 -15.51 -8.12
C ALA A 131 -20.01 -14.30 -8.77
N PRO A 132 -20.70 -13.17 -8.89
CA PRO A 132 -20.08 -11.93 -9.38
C PRO A 132 -18.93 -11.46 -8.51
N THR A 133 -17.93 -10.84 -9.13
CA THR A 133 -16.84 -10.17 -8.44
C THR A 133 -16.88 -8.67 -8.67
N LEU A 134 -16.39 -7.89 -7.71
CA LEU A 134 -16.29 -6.44 -7.78
C LEU A 134 -14.98 -5.93 -7.18
N PRO A 135 -14.57 -4.68 -7.47
CA PRO A 135 -13.34 -4.12 -6.87
C PRO A 135 -13.50 -3.89 -5.36
N ALA A 136 -12.58 -4.41 -4.55
CA ALA A 136 -12.56 -4.19 -3.10
C ALA A 136 -12.42 -2.70 -2.74
N ALA A 137 -11.77 -1.91 -3.58
CA ALA A 137 -11.66 -0.46 -3.40
C ALA A 137 -13.04 0.24 -3.29
N THR A 138 -14.07 -0.29 -3.93
CA THR A 138 -15.44 0.23 -3.81
C THR A 138 -16.01 -0.08 -2.43
N THR A 139 -15.82 -1.29 -1.94
CA THR A 139 -16.29 -1.75 -0.62
C THR A 139 -15.55 -1.04 0.52
N LEU A 140 -14.23 -0.92 0.41
CA LEU A 140 -13.37 -0.31 1.42
C LEU A 140 -13.27 1.22 1.32
N LYS A 141 -13.99 1.85 0.38
CA LYS A 141 -13.93 3.29 0.12
C LYS A 141 -14.09 4.13 1.39
N GLU A 142 -15.01 3.77 2.24
CA GLU A 142 -15.29 4.52 3.48
C GLU A 142 -14.08 4.50 4.41
N LEU A 143 -13.43 3.36 4.59
CA LEU A 143 -12.24 3.21 5.41
C LEU A 143 -11.07 4.06 4.85
N PHE A 144 -10.84 4.03 3.54
CA PHE A 144 -9.72 4.75 2.94
C PHE A 144 -9.93 6.26 2.88
N MET A 145 -11.16 6.73 2.72
CA MET A 145 -11.44 8.16 2.57
C MET A 145 -11.44 8.92 3.90
N ARG A 146 -11.80 8.27 4.99
CA ARG A 146 -11.84 8.88 6.33
C ARG A 146 -10.66 8.36 7.14
N LYS A 147 -9.73 9.26 7.44
CA LYS A 147 -8.56 8.94 8.27
C LYS A 147 -8.97 8.98 9.74
N ASP A 148 -8.49 8.01 10.51
CA ASP A 148 -8.57 8.03 11.96
C ASP A 148 -7.53 8.98 12.59
N GLU A 149 -7.59 9.16 13.90
CA GLU A 149 -6.67 10.07 14.61
C GLU A 149 -5.20 9.65 14.47
N ALA A 150 -4.91 8.35 14.51
CA ALA A 150 -3.55 7.84 14.39
C ALA A 150 -2.99 8.06 12.97
N GLU A 151 -3.83 7.89 11.93
CA GLU A 151 -3.45 8.22 10.55
C GLU A 151 -3.20 9.71 10.37
N ILE A 152 -4.03 10.58 10.97
CA ILE A 152 -3.86 12.04 10.92
C ILE A 152 -2.56 12.45 11.61
N GLU A 153 -2.22 11.85 12.75
CA GLU A 153 -0.96 12.11 13.44
C GLU A 153 0.24 11.74 12.56
N GLN A 154 0.25 10.55 11.94
CA GLN A 154 1.33 10.11 11.05
C GLN A 154 1.44 11.01 9.82
N LEU A 155 0.33 11.41 9.23
CA LEU A 155 0.33 12.37 8.11
C LEU A 155 0.89 13.73 8.52
N ALA A 156 0.57 14.22 9.73
CA ALA A 156 1.09 15.47 10.26
C ALA A 156 2.60 15.40 10.50
N LEU A 157 3.10 14.27 11.04
CA LEU A 157 4.53 14.03 11.23
C LEU A 157 5.28 14.00 9.89
N ALA A 158 4.73 13.29 8.89
CA ALA A 158 5.30 13.23 7.56
C ALA A 158 5.31 14.61 6.88
N ALA A 159 4.23 15.38 7.01
CA ALA A 159 4.15 16.75 6.49
C ALA A 159 5.19 17.66 7.14
N ALA A 160 5.32 17.64 8.47
CA ALA A 160 6.34 18.42 9.17
C ALA A 160 7.77 18.02 8.77
N ALA A 161 8.01 16.74 8.48
CA ALA A 161 9.30 16.25 8.00
C ALA A 161 9.63 16.81 6.61
N ILE A 162 8.69 16.76 5.66
CA ILE A 162 8.93 17.29 4.33
C ILE A 162 9.01 18.82 4.32
N ASP A 163 8.33 19.52 5.23
CA ASP A 163 8.43 20.99 5.38
C ASP A 163 9.87 21.40 5.73
N ARG A 164 10.56 20.67 6.61
CA ARG A 164 11.98 20.92 6.91
C ARG A 164 12.88 20.76 5.68
N VAL A 165 12.55 19.86 4.76
CA VAL A 165 13.25 19.75 3.47
C VAL A 165 12.94 20.97 2.59
N GLN A 166 11.66 21.36 2.51
CA GLN A 166 11.21 22.50 1.69
C GLN A 166 11.87 23.82 2.13
N GLU A 167 12.09 24.05 3.40
CA GLU A 167 12.82 25.23 3.91
C GLU A 167 14.24 25.33 3.33
N ARG A 168 14.84 24.21 2.92
CA ARG A 168 16.20 24.17 2.35
C ARG A 168 16.22 24.40 0.84
N VAL A 169 15.10 24.21 0.14
CA VAL A 169 15.01 24.31 -1.33
C VAL A 169 15.56 25.62 -1.88
N PRO A 170 15.22 26.83 -1.35
CA PRO A 170 15.76 28.08 -1.89
C PRO A 170 17.28 28.13 -1.90
N SER A 171 17.95 27.51 -0.94
CA SER A 171 19.40 27.49 -0.86
C SER A 171 20.07 26.57 -1.90
N LEU A 172 19.31 25.64 -2.46
CA LEU A 172 19.77 24.69 -3.48
C LEU A 172 19.61 25.25 -4.90
N LEU A 173 18.64 26.12 -5.09
CA LEU A 173 18.33 26.71 -6.40
C LEU A 173 19.28 27.87 -6.69
N ARG A 174 20.43 27.55 -7.30
CA ARG A 174 21.44 28.55 -7.66
C ARG A 174 21.75 28.47 -9.14
N GLU A 175 21.97 29.61 -9.76
CA GLU A 175 22.46 29.71 -11.14
C GLU A 175 23.73 28.87 -11.33
N GLY A 176 23.83 28.22 -12.47
CA GLY A 176 24.97 27.38 -12.84
C GLY A 176 24.89 25.94 -12.34
N ARG A 177 23.96 25.62 -11.42
CA ARG A 177 23.71 24.22 -11.03
C ARG A 177 22.81 23.54 -12.05
N THR A 178 22.95 22.23 -12.20
CA THR A 178 22.06 21.44 -13.03
C THR A 178 20.85 20.92 -12.23
N GLU A 179 19.75 20.62 -12.95
CA GLU A 179 18.57 19.94 -12.35
C GLU A 179 18.97 18.65 -11.63
N ASN A 180 19.89 17.86 -12.23
CA ASN A 180 20.44 16.64 -11.62
C ASN A 180 21.12 16.91 -10.27
N GLN A 181 21.91 17.98 -10.17
CA GLN A 181 22.60 18.32 -8.91
C GLN A 181 21.61 18.76 -7.83
N VAL A 182 20.58 19.51 -8.20
CA VAL A 182 19.53 19.91 -7.26
C VAL A 182 18.72 18.71 -6.81
N ALA A 183 18.35 17.83 -7.73
CA ALA A 183 17.61 16.60 -7.42
C ALA A 183 18.39 15.68 -6.47
N ALA A 184 19.68 15.52 -6.69
CA ALA A 184 20.53 14.71 -5.81
C ALA A 184 20.60 15.25 -4.38
N ASP A 185 20.73 16.58 -4.23
CA ASP A 185 20.73 17.20 -2.90
C ASP A 185 19.35 17.09 -2.21
N LEU A 186 18.25 17.24 -2.97
CA LEU A 186 16.88 17.05 -2.44
C LEU A 186 16.68 15.61 -1.97
N GLN A 187 17.06 14.61 -2.77
CA GLN A 187 17.00 13.20 -2.38
C GLN A 187 17.78 12.95 -1.09
N ALA A 188 19.00 13.50 -0.98
CA ALA A 188 19.82 13.35 0.21
C ALA A 188 19.21 14.05 1.45
N LEU A 189 18.47 15.15 1.27
CA LEU A 189 17.76 15.81 2.36
C LEU A 189 16.51 15.01 2.78
N ILE A 190 15.75 14.51 1.82
CA ILE A 190 14.56 13.69 2.08
C ILE A 190 14.95 12.44 2.87
N LEU A 191 16.02 11.74 2.50
CA LEU A 191 16.50 10.52 3.19
C LEU A 191 17.02 10.77 4.62
N LYS A 192 17.15 12.03 5.06
CA LYS A 192 17.45 12.35 6.46
C LYS A 192 16.20 12.46 7.32
N GLU A 193 15.06 12.66 6.70
CA GLU A 193 13.76 12.91 7.35
C GLU A 193 12.77 11.77 7.11
N HIS A 194 12.95 11.00 6.04
CA HIS A 194 12.10 9.90 5.59
C HIS A 194 12.94 8.69 5.21
N ASP A 195 12.36 7.51 5.29
CA ASP A 195 13.04 6.25 4.93
C ASP A 195 13.15 6.04 3.42
N VAL A 196 12.26 6.65 2.65
CA VAL A 196 12.15 6.45 1.20
C VAL A 196 11.99 7.77 0.47
N VAL A 197 12.60 7.86 -0.70
CA VAL A 197 12.30 8.89 -1.70
C VAL A 197 11.42 8.26 -2.78
N ASP A 198 10.17 8.64 -2.82
CA ASP A 198 9.25 8.12 -3.82
C ASP A 198 9.59 8.68 -5.22
N PHE A 199 9.65 10.00 -5.34
CA PHE A 199 10.16 10.66 -6.54
C PHE A 199 10.61 12.10 -6.22
N VAL A 200 11.49 12.65 -7.08
CA VAL A 200 11.87 14.06 -7.08
C VAL A 200 11.74 14.61 -8.50
N ILE A 201 11.01 15.71 -8.65
CA ILE A 201 10.87 16.45 -9.91
C ILE A 201 11.61 17.77 -9.76
N VAL A 202 12.57 18.01 -10.66
CA VAL A 202 13.25 19.31 -10.81
C VAL A 202 13.22 19.70 -12.27
N GLY A 203 12.35 20.65 -12.62
CA GLY A 203 12.19 21.17 -13.98
C GLY A 203 12.43 22.67 -14.02
N SER A 204 13.34 23.12 -14.88
CA SER A 204 13.66 24.53 -15.09
C SER A 204 13.41 24.97 -16.54
N GLY A 205 13.06 26.25 -16.72
CA GLY A 205 12.76 26.81 -18.05
C GLY A 205 11.70 25.95 -18.79
N PRO A 206 11.97 25.50 -20.05
CA PRO A 206 11.04 24.66 -20.80
C PRO A 206 10.63 23.37 -20.12
N ASN A 207 11.51 22.77 -19.29
CA ASN A 207 11.24 21.52 -18.59
C ASN A 207 10.13 21.67 -17.52
N GLY A 208 9.94 22.88 -16.99
CA GLY A 208 8.85 23.18 -16.03
C GLY A 208 7.45 23.05 -16.63
N ALA A 209 7.31 23.00 -17.96
CA ALA A 209 6.02 22.75 -18.61
C ALA A 209 5.60 21.27 -18.59
N ASN A 210 6.51 20.34 -18.24
CA ASN A 210 6.23 18.93 -18.14
C ASN A 210 6.03 18.51 -16.67
N PRO A 211 4.80 18.23 -16.23
CA PRO A 211 4.52 17.92 -14.82
C PRO A 211 5.15 16.59 -14.35
N HIS A 212 5.55 15.73 -15.28
CA HIS A 212 6.23 14.47 -15.00
C HIS A 212 7.70 14.47 -15.44
N HIS A 213 8.27 15.66 -15.64
CA HIS A 213 9.71 15.78 -15.94
C HIS A 213 10.52 15.23 -14.77
N SER A 214 11.42 14.30 -15.04
CA SER A 214 12.36 13.86 -14.00
C SER A 214 13.33 15.02 -13.70
N HIS A 215 14.56 14.87 -13.92
CA HIS A 215 15.58 15.91 -13.84
C HIS A 215 16.62 15.65 -14.94
N SER A 216 17.36 16.68 -15.37
CA SER A 216 18.26 16.57 -16.49
C SER A 216 19.59 17.30 -16.22
N ALA A 217 20.47 17.28 -17.20
CA ALA A 217 21.71 18.07 -17.19
C ALA A 217 21.47 19.57 -17.52
N ARG A 218 20.18 20.00 -17.67
CA ARG A 218 19.88 21.41 -17.90
C ARG A 218 20.38 22.26 -16.73
N VAL A 219 21.09 23.34 -17.07
CA VAL A 219 21.61 24.30 -16.09
C VAL A 219 20.51 25.29 -15.71
N LEU A 220 20.40 25.57 -14.42
CA LEU A 220 19.50 26.59 -13.89
C LEU A 220 20.05 27.98 -14.26
N GLU A 221 19.19 28.81 -14.81
CA GLU A 221 19.47 30.18 -15.22
C GLU A 221 18.70 31.16 -14.34
N THR A 222 19.25 32.33 -14.11
CA THR A 222 18.51 33.42 -13.44
C THR A 222 17.40 33.91 -14.35
N VAL A 223 16.17 33.97 -13.84
CA VAL A 223 15.05 34.57 -14.56
C VAL A 223 15.23 36.08 -14.48
N SER A 224 15.54 36.72 -15.61
CA SER A 224 15.46 38.18 -15.73
C SER A 224 13.99 38.60 -15.62
N SER A 225 13.64 39.34 -14.57
CA SER A 225 12.32 40.02 -14.54
C SER A 225 12.30 41.06 -15.65
N TYR A 226 11.48 40.83 -16.67
CA TYR A 226 11.06 41.86 -17.60
C TYR A 226 9.89 42.64 -17.02
#